data_c8ae197df726d4c2f9c5113201da72de
#
_entry.id   c8ae197df726d4c2f9c5113201da72de
#
_cell.length_a   1.000
_cell.length_b   1.000
_cell.length_c   1.000
_cell.angle_alpha   90.00
_cell.angle_beta   90.00
_cell.angle_gamma   90.00
#
_symmetry.space_group_name_H-M   'P 1'
#
loop_
_entity.id
_entity.type
_entity.pdbx_description
1 polymer ?
#
loop_
_entity_poly.entity_id
_entity_poly.type
_entity_poly.pdbx_seq_one_letter_code
_entity_poly.pdbx_strand_id
1 'polypeptide(L)'
;MSITVSKHRKIPSWKLEMAKEIAELTEKYKVFLIADLTGVPAKHVQMVRKKLNNIAVVKVVKPKIALKVFEQLGLPVKELEPHLTGQVMLIYSSKNPFELASIIEGIITHDYYGPGEIAEAEITIPEGNTGLPAGPVLSVFSRLKIPTKVQGNVIYVAKDTVVAKKGDIISSDLASLLQKLGLALKEIKLKVKCAVDGKLVIPVDKLKLNIAEYEENIRRACIDAFKLAVELIVPEPVVLSYVIQKAHTHALTLATTTGFIAPETIEHLFRKALIDTYALAVEIAKYAPELGLEFKVKTIEQPKIEEKREEKKEEKEEKGKEESEEALAEGFSALFG
;
A
#
# COMPACT_ATOMS: atom_id res chain seq x y z
N MET A 1 -46.31 -46.14 23.72
CA MET A 1 -45.52 -45.41 22.67
C MET A 1 -46.00 -43.96 22.66
N SER A 2 -45.16 -43.08 23.23
CA SER A 2 -45.50 -41.65 23.37
C SER A 2 -45.01 -40.94 22.11
N ILE A 3 -45.94 -40.50 21.26
CA ILE A 3 -45.66 -39.77 20.04
C ILE A 3 -45.32 -38.34 20.43
N THR A 4 -44.01 -37.99 20.46
CA THR A 4 -43.54 -36.63 20.63
C THR A 4 -43.83 -35.84 19.36
N VAL A 5 -44.96 -35.13 19.37
CA VAL A 5 -45.30 -34.12 18.33
C VAL A 5 -44.25 -32.99 18.39
N SER A 6 -43.35 -32.97 17.40
CA SER A 6 -42.43 -31.88 17.21
C SER A 6 -43.27 -30.63 16.86
N LYS A 7 -43.40 -29.71 17.83
CA LYS A 7 -43.99 -28.38 17.60
C LYS A 7 -43.17 -27.67 16.49
N HIS A 8 -43.70 -27.62 15.27
CA HIS A 8 -43.21 -26.74 14.22
C HIS A 8 -43.31 -25.30 14.74
N ARG A 9 -42.18 -24.77 15.23
CA ARG A 9 -42.08 -23.35 15.61
C ARG A 9 -42.37 -22.52 14.36
N LYS A 10 -43.46 -21.74 14.37
CA LYS A 10 -43.75 -20.76 13.31
C LYS A 10 -42.52 -19.85 13.15
N ILE A 11 -41.99 -19.79 11.93
CA ILE A 11 -40.85 -18.93 11.62
C ILE A 11 -41.35 -17.49 11.73
N PRO A 12 -40.68 -16.60 12.53
CA PRO A 12 -41.07 -15.21 12.66
C PRO A 12 -41.04 -14.47 11.30
N SER A 13 -42.03 -13.60 11.03
CA SER A 13 -42.19 -12.88 9.75
C SER A 13 -40.93 -12.14 9.32
N TRP A 14 -40.26 -11.45 10.27
CA TRP A 14 -39.05 -10.72 9.97
C TRP A 14 -37.88 -11.57 9.40
N LYS A 15 -37.84 -12.88 9.71
CA LYS A 15 -36.83 -13.79 9.13
C LYS A 15 -37.16 -14.13 7.68
N LEU A 16 -38.43 -14.24 7.35
CA LEU A 16 -38.88 -14.49 5.98
C LEU A 16 -38.68 -13.25 5.12
N GLU A 17 -38.94 -12.06 5.66
CA GLU A 17 -38.70 -10.79 4.99
C GLU A 17 -37.21 -10.58 4.71
N MET A 18 -36.35 -10.81 5.71
CA MET A 18 -34.91 -10.75 5.53
C MET A 18 -34.39 -11.76 4.48
N ALA A 19 -34.94 -12.97 4.48
CA ALA A 19 -34.54 -13.98 3.51
C ALA A 19 -34.96 -13.59 2.08
N LYS A 20 -36.15 -13.02 1.90
CA LYS A 20 -36.60 -12.48 0.62
C LYS A 20 -35.73 -11.33 0.13
N GLU A 21 -35.47 -10.36 1.00
CA GLU A 21 -34.59 -9.23 0.65
C GLU A 21 -33.19 -9.71 0.22
N ILE A 22 -32.61 -10.68 0.92
CA ILE A 22 -31.28 -11.23 0.56
C ILE A 22 -31.37 -11.93 -0.80
N ALA A 23 -32.42 -12.70 -1.06
CA ALA A 23 -32.63 -13.41 -2.34
C ALA A 23 -32.73 -12.40 -3.51
N GLU A 24 -33.63 -11.42 -3.36
CA GLU A 24 -33.84 -10.36 -4.39
C GLU A 24 -32.54 -9.58 -4.67
N LEU A 25 -31.79 -9.23 -3.63
CA LEU A 25 -30.52 -8.51 -3.80
C LEU A 25 -29.45 -9.39 -4.46
N THR A 26 -29.39 -10.69 -4.11
CA THR A 26 -28.40 -11.61 -4.69
C THR A 26 -28.72 -11.92 -6.16
N GLU A 27 -30.00 -11.95 -6.54
CA GLU A 27 -30.40 -12.09 -7.94
C GLU A 27 -30.15 -10.82 -8.76
N LYS A 28 -30.37 -9.65 -8.15
CA LYS A 28 -30.18 -8.35 -8.81
C LYS A 28 -28.70 -8.00 -9.02
N TYR A 29 -27.87 -8.31 -8.03
CA TYR A 29 -26.44 -7.97 -8.04
C TYR A 29 -25.59 -9.23 -8.11
N LYS A 30 -24.77 -9.37 -9.16
CA LYS A 30 -23.86 -10.51 -9.33
C LYS A 30 -22.69 -10.49 -8.35
N VAL A 31 -22.31 -9.30 -7.89
CA VAL A 31 -21.17 -9.09 -6.98
C VAL A 31 -21.65 -8.68 -5.61
N PHE A 32 -21.15 -9.36 -4.59
CA PHE A 32 -21.33 -8.93 -3.20
C PHE A 32 -20.11 -9.24 -2.34
N LEU A 33 -19.88 -8.42 -1.35
CA LEU A 33 -18.81 -8.59 -0.35
C LEU A 33 -19.41 -8.98 1.00
N ILE A 34 -18.68 -9.83 1.70
CA ILE A 34 -18.98 -10.22 3.08
C ILE A 34 -18.00 -9.52 4.00
N ALA A 35 -18.51 -8.64 4.86
CA ALA A 35 -17.70 -7.87 5.79
C ALA A 35 -18.03 -8.21 7.24
N ASP A 36 -17.02 -8.15 8.11
CA ASP A 36 -17.16 -8.36 9.55
C ASP A 36 -17.51 -7.06 10.26
N LEU A 37 -18.53 -7.11 11.10
CA LEU A 37 -18.97 -6.00 11.95
C LEU A 37 -18.50 -6.13 13.40
N THR A 38 -17.77 -7.19 13.73
CA THR A 38 -17.36 -7.44 15.11
C THR A 38 -16.43 -6.33 15.59
N GLY A 39 -16.81 -5.64 16.66
CA GLY A 39 -16.05 -4.52 17.21
C GLY A 39 -16.13 -3.21 16.42
N VAL A 40 -16.98 -3.12 15.40
CA VAL A 40 -17.14 -1.91 14.59
C VAL A 40 -18.25 -1.03 15.17
N PRO A 41 -17.97 0.24 15.53
CA PRO A 41 -18.97 1.16 16.05
C PRO A 41 -20.07 1.48 15.03
N ALA A 42 -21.29 1.69 15.51
CA ALA A 42 -22.43 2.04 14.66
C ALA A 42 -22.20 3.31 13.82
N LYS A 43 -21.43 4.27 14.32
CA LYS A 43 -21.03 5.50 13.63
C LYS A 43 -20.25 5.17 12.33
N HIS A 44 -19.31 4.22 12.40
CA HIS A 44 -18.52 3.77 11.24
C HIS A 44 -19.41 3.08 10.20
N VAL A 45 -20.32 2.18 10.63
CA VAL A 45 -21.28 1.51 9.74
C VAL A 45 -22.16 2.52 9.00
N GLN A 46 -22.64 3.56 9.69
CA GLN A 46 -23.42 4.64 9.06
C GLN A 46 -22.59 5.44 8.05
N MET A 47 -21.30 5.71 8.35
CA MET A 47 -20.39 6.40 7.43
C MET A 47 -20.14 5.55 6.17
N VAL A 48 -19.91 4.26 6.34
CA VAL A 48 -19.78 3.31 5.22
C VAL A 48 -21.04 3.32 4.37
N ARG A 49 -22.23 3.23 4.98
CA ARG A 49 -23.50 3.33 4.25
C ARG A 49 -23.65 4.63 3.47
N LYS A 50 -23.30 5.77 4.06
CA LYS A 50 -23.37 7.08 3.39
C LYS A 50 -22.43 7.15 2.18
N LYS A 51 -21.18 6.71 2.35
CA LYS A 51 -20.19 6.73 1.26
C LYS A 51 -20.52 5.74 0.15
N LEU A 52 -21.13 4.61 0.46
CA LEU A 52 -21.51 3.58 -0.52
C LEU A 52 -22.92 3.75 -1.11
N ASN A 53 -23.72 4.71 -0.65
CA ASN A 53 -25.13 4.84 -1.02
C ASN A 53 -25.40 4.87 -2.54
N ASN A 54 -24.50 5.47 -3.32
CA ASN A 54 -24.62 5.57 -4.78
C ASN A 54 -23.98 4.40 -5.54
N ILE A 55 -23.22 3.52 -4.84
CA ILE A 55 -22.35 2.51 -5.45
C ILE A 55 -22.80 1.10 -5.07
N ALA A 56 -23.27 0.93 -3.83
CA ALA A 56 -23.60 -0.37 -3.28
C ALA A 56 -24.77 -0.33 -2.29
N VAL A 57 -25.47 -1.45 -2.19
CA VAL A 57 -26.54 -1.66 -1.20
C VAL A 57 -25.98 -2.44 -0.02
N VAL A 58 -26.09 -1.85 1.18
CA VAL A 58 -25.48 -2.40 2.40
C VAL A 58 -26.58 -2.97 3.31
N LYS A 59 -26.51 -4.25 3.64
CA LYS A 59 -27.45 -4.95 4.53
C LYS A 59 -26.72 -5.73 5.62
N VAL A 60 -27.14 -5.55 6.87
CA VAL A 60 -26.68 -6.37 7.99
C VAL A 60 -27.57 -7.59 8.08
N VAL A 61 -26.96 -8.77 8.10
CA VAL A 61 -27.71 -10.04 8.02
C VAL A 61 -27.30 -11.01 9.12
N LYS A 62 -28.21 -11.93 9.43
CA LYS A 62 -27.89 -13.07 10.30
C LYS A 62 -27.25 -14.19 9.47
N PRO A 63 -26.05 -14.68 9.82
CA PRO A 63 -25.31 -15.68 9.04
C PRO A 63 -26.14 -16.91 8.68
N LYS A 64 -26.88 -17.46 9.65
CA LYS A 64 -27.71 -18.66 9.42
C LYS A 64 -28.85 -18.45 8.44
N ILE A 65 -29.36 -17.22 8.27
CA ILE A 65 -30.41 -16.93 7.28
C ILE A 65 -29.76 -16.79 5.90
N ALA A 66 -28.64 -16.04 5.82
CA ALA A 66 -27.89 -15.87 4.58
C ALA A 66 -27.43 -17.23 3.99
N LEU A 67 -26.87 -18.13 4.81
CA LEU A 67 -26.44 -19.46 4.37
C LEU A 67 -27.59 -20.24 3.71
N LYS A 68 -28.78 -20.24 4.33
CA LYS A 68 -29.96 -20.97 3.76
C LYS A 68 -30.41 -20.37 2.44
N VAL A 69 -30.36 -19.04 2.30
CA VAL A 69 -30.72 -18.38 1.05
C VAL A 69 -29.69 -18.67 -0.04
N PHE A 70 -28.41 -18.63 0.29
CA PHE A 70 -27.34 -18.96 -0.66
C PHE A 70 -27.37 -20.43 -1.11
N GLU A 71 -27.76 -21.35 -0.21
CA GLU A 71 -28.01 -22.76 -0.55
C GLU A 71 -29.13 -22.90 -1.57
N GLN A 72 -30.23 -22.19 -1.37
CA GLN A 72 -31.36 -22.18 -2.30
C GLN A 72 -31.03 -21.59 -3.68
N LEU A 73 -30.12 -20.61 -3.72
CA LEU A 73 -29.66 -19.97 -4.96
C LEU A 73 -28.51 -20.75 -5.64
N GLY A 74 -28.07 -21.88 -5.08
CA GLY A 74 -27.03 -22.72 -5.67
C GLY A 74 -25.61 -22.12 -5.61
N LEU A 75 -25.36 -21.25 -4.64
CA LEU A 75 -24.02 -20.71 -4.38
C LEU A 75 -23.16 -21.74 -3.63
N PRO A 76 -21.82 -21.67 -3.69
CA PRO A 76 -20.91 -22.60 -3.03
C PRO A 76 -20.87 -22.38 -1.50
N VAL A 77 -21.89 -22.86 -0.79
CA VAL A 77 -22.09 -22.66 0.64
C VAL A 77 -20.91 -23.17 1.47
N LYS A 78 -20.27 -24.28 1.05
CA LYS A 78 -19.10 -24.85 1.75
C LYS A 78 -17.93 -23.88 1.84
N GLU A 79 -17.73 -23.05 0.83
CA GLU A 79 -16.67 -22.04 0.79
C GLU A 79 -17.08 -20.76 1.53
N LEU A 80 -18.39 -20.47 1.58
CA LEU A 80 -18.92 -19.26 2.24
C LEU A 80 -19.10 -19.43 3.75
N GLU A 81 -19.33 -20.66 4.24
CA GLU A 81 -19.60 -20.94 5.66
C GLU A 81 -18.52 -20.42 6.61
N PRO A 82 -17.21 -20.62 6.35
CA PRO A 82 -16.16 -20.10 7.22
C PRO A 82 -16.13 -18.57 7.27
N HIS A 83 -16.59 -17.87 6.23
CA HIS A 83 -16.63 -16.41 6.16
C HIS A 83 -17.90 -15.80 6.76
N LEU A 84 -18.99 -16.58 6.91
CA LEU A 84 -20.27 -16.16 7.48
C LEU A 84 -20.36 -16.45 8.98
N THR A 85 -19.33 -16.07 9.74
CA THR A 85 -19.26 -16.23 11.20
C THR A 85 -19.35 -14.86 11.90
N GLY A 86 -20.03 -14.82 13.06
CA GLY A 86 -20.16 -13.60 13.87
C GLY A 86 -21.21 -12.61 13.35
N GLN A 87 -20.95 -11.33 13.47
CA GLN A 87 -21.79 -10.25 12.93
C GLN A 87 -21.35 -9.92 11.50
N VAL A 88 -22.22 -10.14 10.54
CA VAL A 88 -21.88 -10.03 9.13
C VAL A 88 -22.73 -8.98 8.43
N MET A 89 -22.09 -8.24 7.55
CA MET A 89 -22.69 -7.28 6.64
C MET A 89 -22.46 -7.72 5.20
N LEU A 90 -23.51 -7.72 4.41
CA LEU A 90 -23.45 -7.95 2.97
C LEU A 90 -23.49 -6.61 2.24
N ILE A 91 -22.60 -6.44 1.28
CA ILE A 91 -22.45 -5.22 0.48
C ILE A 91 -22.60 -5.63 -0.98
N TYR A 92 -23.76 -5.31 -1.57
CA TYR A 92 -24.09 -5.66 -2.95
C TYR A 92 -23.75 -4.51 -3.90
N SER A 93 -23.09 -4.80 -5.02
CA SER A 93 -22.73 -3.79 -6.02
C SER A 93 -22.76 -4.37 -7.44
N SER A 94 -22.86 -3.48 -8.42
CA SER A 94 -22.62 -3.79 -9.83
C SER A 94 -21.15 -3.58 -10.25
N LYS A 95 -20.32 -3.02 -9.35
CA LYS A 95 -18.90 -2.80 -9.61
C LYS A 95 -18.08 -4.06 -9.41
N ASN A 96 -16.84 -4.03 -9.93
CA ASN A 96 -15.85 -5.08 -9.73
C ASN A 96 -15.56 -5.31 -8.23
N PRO A 97 -15.47 -6.57 -7.75
CA PRO A 97 -15.20 -6.90 -6.35
C PRO A 97 -13.89 -6.28 -5.82
N PHE A 98 -12.86 -6.16 -6.65
CA PHE A 98 -11.58 -5.57 -6.27
C PHE A 98 -11.68 -4.05 -6.04
N GLU A 99 -12.37 -3.33 -6.93
CA GLU A 99 -12.63 -1.89 -6.74
C GLU A 99 -13.45 -1.64 -5.48
N LEU A 100 -14.51 -2.45 -5.29
CA LEU A 100 -15.37 -2.32 -4.12
C LEU A 100 -14.63 -2.58 -2.82
N ALA A 101 -13.77 -3.59 -2.78
CA ALA A 101 -12.92 -3.89 -1.62
C ALA A 101 -11.96 -2.73 -1.33
N SER A 102 -11.30 -2.17 -2.35
CA SER A 102 -10.40 -1.02 -2.21
C SER A 102 -11.12 0.22 -1.69
N ILE A 103 -12.33 0.51 -2.20
CA ILE A 103 -13.15 1.63 -1.71
C ILE A 103 -13.51 1.43 -0.22
N ILE A 104 -13.87 0.22 0.19
CA ILE A 104 -14.22 -0.08 1.58
C ILE A 104 -13.01 0.02 2.49
N GLU A 105 -11.85 -0.49 2.10
CA GLU A 105 -10.60 -0.36 2.87
C GLU A 105 -10.16 1.10 3.01
N GLY A 106 -10.42 1.95 2.02
CA GLY A 106 -10.17 3.39 2.06
C GLY A 106 -11.11 4.17 2.99
N ILE A 107 -12.18 3.55 3.52
CA ILE A 107 -13.08 4.19 4.50
C ILE A 107 -12.51 3.99 5.89
N ILE A 108 -11.68 4.94 6.33
CA ILE A 108 -11.10 4.94 7.67
C ILE A 108 -11.90 5.90 8.55
N THR A 109 -12.16 5.50 9.80
CA THR A 109 -12.73 6.36 10.83
C THR A 109 -11.84 6.30 12.04
N HIS A 110 -11.60 7.46 12.64
CA HIS A 110 -10.85 7.56 13.88
C HIS A 110 -11.81 7.52 15.09
N ASP A 111 -11.44 6.76 16.09
CA ASP A 111 -12.16 6.65 17.36
C ASP A 111 -11.18 6.65 18.54
N TYR A 112 -11.71 6.71 19.75
CA TYR A 112 -10.91 6.68 20.96
C TYR A 112 -10.62 5.23 21.35
N TYR A 113 -9.43 5.01 21.89
CA TYR A 113 -9.09 3.72 22.49
C TYR A 113 -9.86 3.51 23.78
N GLY A 114 -10.40 2.31 23.96
CA GLY A 114 -11.01 1.87 25.22
C GLY A 114 -9.95 1.34 26.22
N PRO A 115 -10.30 1.34 27.53
CA PRO A 115 -9.44 0.73 28.54
C PRO A 115 -9.28 -0.77 28.30
N GLY A 116 -8.04 -1.27 28.35
CA GLY A 116 -7.71 -2.69 28.11
C GLY A 116 -7.56 -3.07 26.64
N GLU A 117 -7.72 -2.17 25.69
CA GLU A 117 -7.44 -2.41 24.28
C GLU A 117 -5.93 -2.40 23.99
N ILE A 118 -5.52 -3.04 22.92
CA ILE A 118 -4.14 -3.09 22.47
C ILE A 118 -3.91 -1.95 21.46
N ALA A 119 -2.82 -1.19 21.64
CA ALA A 119 -2.44 -0.14 20.71
C ALA A 119 -2.03 -0.75 19.34
N GLU A 120 -2.72 -0.38 18.27
CA GLU A 120 -2.41 -0.84 16.90
C GLU A 120 -1.23 -0.08 16.29
N ALA A 121 -1.00 1.16 16.73
CA ALA A 121 0.10 2.03 16.33
C ALA A 121 0.75 2.68 17.56
N GLU A 122 1.87 3.35 17.35
CA GLU A 122 2.52 4.16 18.38
C GLU A 122 1.66 5.39 18.69
N ILE A 123 1.37 5.60 19.98
CA ILE A 123 0.56 6.71 20.46
C ILE A 123 1.48 7.81 21.01
N THR A 124 1.53 8.92 20.31
CA THR A 124 2.31 10.10 20.70
C THR A 124 1.38 11.24 21.03
N ILE A 125 1.59 11.87 22.17
CA ILE A 125 0.91 13.12 22.55
C ILE A 125 1.81 14.27 22.11
N PRO A 126 1.33 15.16 21.19
CA PRO A 126 2.14 16.28 20.70
C PRO A 126 2.35 17.34 21.78
N GLU A 127 3.44 18.10 21.65
CA GLU A 127 3.66 19.28 22.47
C GLU A 127 2.59 20.34 22.19
N GLY A 128 2.21 21.08 23.23
CA GLY A 128 1.27 22.16 23.06
C GLY A 128 0.27 22.32 24.20
N ASN A 129 -0.69 23.20 23.92
CA ASN A 129 -1.78 23.49 24.86
C ASN A 129 -2.82 22.36 24.85
N THR A 130 -3.08 21.78 26.00
CA THR A 130 -4.08 20.69 26.13
C THR A 130 -5.51 21.20 26.27
N GLY A 131 -5.72 22.49 26.57
CA GLY A 131 -7.04 23.06 26.89
C GLY A 131 -7.62 22.57 28.20
N LEU A 132 -6.93 21.74 28.97
CA LEU A 132 -7.41 21.18 30.22
C LEU A 132 -6.98 22.04 31.41
N PRO A 133 -7.89 22.32 32.38
CA PRO A 133 -7.55 23.07 33.56
C PRO A 133 -6.62 22.29 34.48
N ALA A 134 -5.71 23.03 35.16
CA ALA A 134 -4.86 22.46 36.19
C ALA A 134 -5.70 21.93 37.36
N GLY A 135 -5.83 20.59 37.45
CA GLY A 135 -6.67 19.92 38.46
C GLY A 135 -6.30 18.43 38.57
N PRO A 136 -7.24 17.55 38.88
CA PRO A 136 -7.00 16.12 39.08
C PRO A 136 -6.36 15.43 37.89
N VAL A 137 -6.48 16.02 36.69
CA VAL A 137 -5.90 15.49 35.45
C VAL A 137 -4.36 15.56 35.46
N LEU A 138 -3.77 16.52 36.19
CA LEU A 138 -2.31 16.66 36.31
C LEU A 138 -1.66 15.39 36.91
N SER A 139 -2.34 14.74 37.86
CA SER A 139 -1.87 13.48 38.42
C SER A 139 -1.82 12.32 37.42
N VAL A 140 -2.71 12.34 36.42
CA VAL A 140 -2.72 11.35 35.33
C VAL A 140 -1.54 11.56 34.40
N PHE A 141 -1.22 12.81 34.05
CA PHE A 141 -0.01 13.12 33.27
C PHE A 141 1.26 12.66 33.98
N SER A 142 1.36 12.90 35.31
CA SER A 142 2.51 12.46 36.11
C SER A 142 2.65 10.94 36.15
N ARG A 143 1.54 10.19 36.31
CA ARG A 143 1.57 8.70 36.26
C ARG A 143 2.03 8.17 34.91
N LEU A 144 1.63 8.82 33.84
CA LEU A 144 2.01 8.44 32.48
C LEU A 144 3.39 9.00 32.08
N LYS A 145 4.12 9.68 33.01
CA LYS A 145 5.46 10.26 32.80
C LYS A 145 5.51 11.27 31.67
N ILE A 146 4.41 12.01 31.44
CA ILE A 146 4.33 13.04 30.42
C ILE A 146 4.85 14.35 31.02
N PRO A 147 5.90 14.96 30.45
CA PRO A 147 6.43 16.23 30.95
C PRO A 147 5.45 17.37 30.65
N THR A 148 4.89 17.97 31.72
CA THR A 148 3.90 19.05 31.60
C THR A 148 4.36 20.29 32.32
N LYS A 149 3.93 21.47 31.82
CA LYS A 149 4.07 22.77 32.44
C LYS A 149 2.67 23.38 32.63
N VAL A 150 2.44 24.06 33.73
CA VAL A 150 1.20 24.79 33.96
C VAL A 150 1.43 26.27 33.67
N GLN A 151 0.65 26.82 32.76
CA GLN A 151 0.67 28.22 32.40
C GLN A 151 -0.77 28.79 32.44
N GLY A 152 -1.01 29.81 33.24
CA GLY A 152 -2.32 30.48 33.28
C GLY A 152 -3.50 29.56 33.58
N ASN A 153 -3.36 28.57 34.47
CA ASN A 153 -4.39 27.58 34.88
C ASN A 153 -4.67 26.52 33.80
N VAL A 154 -3.86 26.42 32.74
CA VAL A 154 -3.99 25.39 31.69
C VAL A 154 -2.73 24.52 31.66
N ILE A 155 -2.91 23.23 31.37
CA ILE A 155 -1.81 22.28 31.27
C ILE A 155 -1.23 22.33 29.84
N TYR A 156 0.09 22.50 29.73
CA TYR A 156 0.85 22.41 28.47
C TYR A 156 1.76 21.19 28.49
N VAL A 157 1.79 20.42 27.41
CA VAL A 157 2.78 19.37 27.19
C VAL A 157 4.08 20.00 26.73
N ALA A 158 5.18 19.69 27.43
CA ALA A 158 6.46 20.36 27.20
C ALA A 158 7.23 19.84 25.98
N LYS A 159 6.98 18.62 25.54
CA LYS A 159 7.55 17.99 24.34
C LYS A 159 6.74 16.78 23.93
N ASP A 160 6.85 16.39 22.67
CA ASP A 160 6.24 15.17 22.14
C ASP A 160 6.63 13.97 23.00
N THR A 161 5.64 13.23 23.46
CA THR A 161 5.86 12.10 24.36
C THR A 161 5.12 10.88 23.87
N VAL A 162 5.87 9.81 23.64
CA VAL A 162 5.30 8.48 23.32
C VAL A 162 4.77 7.88 24.61
N VAL A 163 3.45 7.64 24.66
CA VAL A 163 2.76 7.10 25.85
C VAL A 163 2.42 5.63 25.75
N ALA A 164 2.34 5.09 24.55
CA ALA A 164 2.20 3.65 24.30
C ALA A 164 2.84 3.28 22.97
N LYS A 165 3.51 2.13 22.92
CA LYS A 165 4.05 1.54 21.70
C LYS A 165 3.03 0.57 21.09
N LYS A 166 3.24 0.24 19.82
CA LYS A 166 2.44 -0.79 19.14
C LYS A 166 2.50 -2.11 19.93
N GLY A 167 1.33 -2.64 20.32
CA GLY A 167 1.20 -3.86 21.09
C GLY A 167 1.01 -3.65 22.60
N ASP A 168 1.17 -2.44 23.13
CA ASP A 168 0.94 -2.16 24.55
C ASP A 168 -0.55 -2.13 24.88
N ILE A 169 -0.88 -2.55 26.11
CA ILE A 169 -2.24 -2.50 26.63
C ILE A 169 -2.53 -1.09 27.17
N ILE A 170 -3.60 -0.49 26.70
CA ILE A 170 -4.00 0.87 27.08
C ILE A 170 -4.63 0.87 28.46
N SER A 171 -4.01 1.59 29.40
CA SER A 171 -4.55 1.76 30.76
C SER A 171 -5.80 2.64 30.76
N SER A 172 -6.63 2.50 31.80
CA SER A 172 -7.84 3.33 31.98
C SER A 172 -7.50 4.83 32.07
N ASP A 173 -6.36 5.15 32.68
CA ASP A 173 -5.88 6.53 32.82
C ASP A 173 -5.49 7.11 31.46
N LEU A 174 -4.79 6.34 30.63
CA LEU A 174 -4.40 6.74 29.26
C LEU A 174 -5.62 6.91 28.36
N ALA A 175 -6.57 5.95 28.36
CA ALA A 175 -7.79 6.04 27.57
C ALA A 175 -8.61 7.30 27.92
N SER A 176 -8.78 7.57 29.21
CA SER A 176 -9.48 8.75 29.70
C SER A 176 -8.77 10.06 29.32
N LEU A 177 -7.44 10.06 29.33
CA LEU A 177 -6.64 11.22 28.92
C LEU A 177 -6.77 11.50 27.43
N LEU A 178 -6.63 10.48 26.57
CA LEU A 178 -6.79 10.59 25.11
C LEU A 178 -8.18 11.13 24.74
N GLN A 179 -9.23 10.64 25.43
CA GLN A 179 -10.59 11.11 25.22
C GLN A 179 -10.76 12.58 25.61
N LYS A 180 -10.17 13.02 26.75
CA LYS A 180 -10.22 14.42 27.19
C LYS A 180 -9.43 15.36 26.29
N LEU A 181 -8.32 14.88 25.70
CA LEU A 181 -7.51 15.62 24.72
C LEU A 181 -8.17 15.66 23.32
N GLY A 182 -9.23 14.89 23.08
CA GLY A 182 -9.87 14.79 21.78
C GLY A 182 -9.05 14.03 20.73
N LEU A 183 -8.05 13.26 21.17
CA LEU A 183 -7.15 12.51 20.28
C LEU A 183 -7.77 11.15 19.94
N ALA A 184 -8.52 11.10 18.83
CA ALA A 184 -9.08 9.87 18.29
C ALA A 184 -8.03 9.21 17.37
N LEU A 185 -7.17 8.38 17.94
CA LEU A 185 -6.02 7.77 17.23
C LEU A 185 -6.26 6.33 16.80
N LYS A 186 -7.37 5.71 17.23
CA LYS A 186 -7.74 4.36 16.84
C LYS A 186 -8.34 4.37 15.44
N GLU A 187 -7.63 3.77 14.47
CA GLU A 187 -8.15 3.59 13.12
C GLU A 187 -9.13 2.41 13.09
N ILE A 188 -10.36 2.69 12.69
CA ILE A 188 -11.37 1.67 12.48
C ILE A 188 -11.60 1.50 10.99
N LYS A 189 -11.36 0.29 10.51
CA LYS A 189 -11.59 -0.14 9.13
C LYS A 189 -12.58 -1.30 9.12
N LEU A 190 -13.41 -1.36 8.11
CA LEU A 190 -14.30 -2.50 7.91
C LEU A 190 -13.49 -3.66 7.32
N LYS A 191 -13.45 -4.79 8.03
CA LYS A 191 -12.72 -5.98 7.57
C LYS A 191 -13.59 -6.76 6.58
N VAL A 192 -13.21 -6.80 5.33
CA VAL A 192 -13.80 -7.67 4.31
C VAL A 192 -13.30 -9.09 4.56
N LYS A 193 -14.17 -10.09 4.56
CA LYS A 193 -13.83 -11.52 4.73
C LYS A 193 -13.67 -12.23 3.39
N CYS A 194 -14.56 -11.98 2.46
CA CYS A 194 -14.49 -12.50 1.09
C CYS A 194 -15.39 -11.67 0.16
N ALA A 195 -15.15 -11.82 -1.13
CA ALA A 195 -16.02 -11.35 -2.19
C ALA A 195 -16.61 -12.53 -2.94
N VAL A 196 -17.79 -12.33 -3.50
CA VAL A 196 -18.45 -13.30 -4.36
C VAL A 196 -18.79 -12.62 -5.67
N ASP A 197 -18.38 -13.24 -6.77
CA ASP A 197 -18.72 -12.84 -8.14
C ASP A 197 -19.43 -13.99 -8.85
N GLY A 198 -20.75 -13.90 -8.92
CA GLY A 198 -21.59 -14.99 -9.38
C GLY A 198 -21.42 -16.24 -8.52
N LYS A 199 -20.68 -17.25 -9.01
CA LYS A 199 -20.38 -18.48 -8.27
C LYS A 199 -18.96 -18.57 -7.73
N LEU A 200 -18.10 -17.60 -8.06
CA LEU A 200 -16.71 -17.56 -7.63
C LEU A 200 -16.59 -16.89 -6.28
N VAL A 201 -15.99 -17.57 -5.31
CA VAL A 201 -15.65 -17.01 -4.00
C VAL A 201 -14.19 -16.59 -4.01
N ILE A 202 -13.92 -15.31 -3.75
CA ILE A 202 -12.60 -14.70 -3.74
C ILE A 202 -12.24 -14.40 -2.28
N PRO A 203 -11.30 -15.11 -1.66
CA PRO A 203 -10.86 -14.83 -0.29
C PRO A 203 -10.10 -13.49 -0.21
N VAL A 204 -10.01 -12.93 0.99
CA VAL A 204 -9.37 -11.62 1.27
C VAL A 204 -7.95 -11.51 0.72
N ASP A 205 -7.17 -12.59 0.83
CA ASP A 205 -5.77 -12.61 0.39
C ASP A 205 -5.61 -12.33 -1.11
N LYS A 206 -6.61 -12.73 -1.89
CA LYS A 206 -6.65 -12.49 -3.34
C LYS A 206 -7.34 -11.17 -3.71
N LEU A 207 -8.06 -10.54 -2.79
CA LEU A 207 -8.72 -9.24 -3.02
C LEU A 207 -7.75 -8.06 -2.90
N LYS A 208 -6.68 -8.22 -2.12
CA LYS A 208 -5.66 -7.19 -1.94
C LYS A 208 -4.66 -7.24 -3.09
N LEU A 209 -4.97 -6.52 -4.15
CA LEU A 209 -4.05 -6.37 -5.28
C LEU A 209 -3.08 -5.22 -5.00
N ASN A 210 -1.80 -5.56 -4.88
CA ASN A 210 -0.73 -4.56 -4.87
C ASN A 210 -0.32 -4.25 -6.32
N ILE A 211 -0.94 -3.24 -6.91
CA ILE A 211 -0.70 -2.86 -8.32
C ILE A 211 0.78 -2.60 -8.56
N ALA A 212 1.46 -1.92 -7.64
CA ALA A 212 2.89 -1.63 -7.76
C ALA A 212 3.75 -2.91 -7.82
N GLU A 213 3.39 -3.94 -7.07
CA GLU A 213 4.08 -5.23 -7.10
C GLU A 213 3.86 -5.97 -8.45
N TYR A 214 2.64 -5.90 -8.98
CA TYR A 214 2.35 -6.48 -10.29
C TYR A 214 3.09 -5.76 -11.42
N GLU A 215 3.16 -4.42 -11.38
CA GLU A 215 3.94 -3.63 -12.33
C GLU A 215 5.42 -4.00 -12.29
N GLU A 216 6.00 -4.11 -11.09
CA GLU A 216 7.39 -4.51 -10.92
C GLU A 216 7.64 -5.93 -11.42
N ASN A 217 6.74 -6.87 -11.12
CA ASN A 217 6.85 -8.26 -11.60
C ASN A 217 6.76 -8.35 -13.13
N ILE A 218 5.87 -7.60 -13.77
CA ILE A 218 5.78 -7.53 -15.23
C ILE A 218 7.04 -6.92 -15.82
N ARG A 219 7.56 -5.84 -15.22
CA ARG A 219 8.80 -5.20 -15.66
C ARG A 219 9.98 -6.16 -15.57
N ARG A 220 10.12 -6.90 -14.46
CA ARG A 220 11.14 -7.93 -14.30
C ARG A 220 10.99 -9.04 -15.35
N ALA A 221 9.77 -9.54 -15.54
CA ALA A 221 9.50 -10.57 -16.54
C ALA A 221 9.88 -10.11 -17.95
N CYS A 222 9.59 -8.88 -18.34
CA CYS A 222 10.01 -8.30 -19.62
C CYS A 222 11.54 -8.23 -19.74
N ILE A 223 12.24 -7.79 -18.70
CA ILE A 223 13.71 -7.72 -18.68
C ILE A 223 14.32 -9.12 -18.81
N ASP A 224 13.78 -10.09 -18.09
CA ASP A 224 14.31 -11.45 -18.10
C ASP A 224 14.02 -12.16 -19.44
N ALA A 225 12.84 -11.92 -20.04
CA ALA A 225 12.52 -12.38 -21.37
C ALA A 225 13.48 -11.78 -22.43
N PHE A 226 13.80 -10.48 -22.31
CA PHE A 226 14.74 -9.81 -23.20
C PHE A 226 16.15 -10.35 -23.03
N LYS A 227 16.63 -10.55 -21.80
CA LYS A 227 17.94 -11.17 -21.53
C LYS A 227 18.02 -12.56 -22.17
N LEU A 228 16.99 -13.37 -22.00
CA LEU A 228 16.91 -14.71 -22.57
C LEU A 228 16.96 -14.65 -24.11
N ALA A 229 16.22 -13.72 -24.72
CA ALA A 229 16.24 -13.51 -26.17
C ALA A 229 17.62 -13.11 -26.68
N VAL A 230 18.37 -12.28 -25.95
CA VAL A 230 19.76 -11.91 -26.26
C VAL A 230 20.70 -13.11 -26.14
N GLU A 231 20.56 -13.95 -25.12
CA GLU A 231 21.39 -15.15 -24.94
C GLU A 231 21.11 -16.23 -26.01
N LEU A 232 19.86 -16.39 -26.42
CA LEU A 232 19.46 -17.32 -27.48
C LEU A 232 19.69 -16.77 -28.90
N ILE A 233 20.13 -15.51 -29.01
CA ILE A 233 20.35 -14.82 -30.30
C ILE A 233 19.10 -14.89 -31.20
N VAL A 234 17.93 -14.53 -30.60
CA VAL A 234 16.67 -14.53 -31.37
C VAL A 234 16.77 -13.48 -32.49
N PRO A 235 16.46 -13.81 -33.75
CA PRO A 235 16.62 -12.92 -34.91
C PRO A 235 15.52 -11.84 -34.99
N GLU A 236 15.34 -11.09 -33.94
CA GLU A 236 14.43 -9.94 -33.86
C GLU A 236 15.24 -8.64 -34.00
N PRO A 237 14.81 -7.64 -34.78
CA PRO A 237 15.60 -6.42 -35.04
C PRO A 237 16.10 -5.73 -33.76
N VAL A 238 15.26 -5.67 -32.72
CA VAL A 238 15.61 -5.06 -31.44
C VAL A 238 16.69 -5.86 -30.72
N VAL A 239 16.56 -7.19 -30.68
CA VAL A 239 17.51 -8.10 -30.02
C VAL A 239 18.85 -8.13 -30.76
N LEU A 240 18.83 -8.18 -32.10
CA LEU A 240 20.04 -8.20 -32.94
C LEU A 240 20.95 -7.00 -32.70
N SER A 241 20.40 -5.80 -32.53
CA SER A 241 21.18 -4.61 -32.21
C SER A 241 22.01 -4.77 -30.94
N TYR A 242 21.41 -5.33 -29.89
CA TYR A 242 22.08 -5.61 -28.61
C TYR A 242 23.09 -6.74 -28.70
N VAL A 243 22.79 -7.80 -29.46
CA VAL A 243 23.71 -8.93 -29.70
C VAL A 243 24.96 -8.44 -30.42
N ILE A 244 24.81 -7.60 -31.45
CA ILE A 244 25.95 -7.03 -32.19
C ILE A 244 26.79 -6.13 -31.26
N GLN A 245 26.17 -5.26 -30.46
CA GLN A 245 26.90 -4.46 -29.49
C GLN A 245 27.64 -5.32 -28.46
N LYS A 246 27.00 -6.37 -27.93
CA LYS A 246 27.61 -7.32 -26.99
C LYS A 246 28.80 -8.03 -27.63
N ALA A 247 28.66 -8.49 -28.86
CA ALA A 247 29.73 -9.14 -29.61
C ALA A 247 30.92 -8.18 -29.84
N HIS A 248 30.65 -6.92 -30.22
CA HIS A 248 31.67 -5.90 -30.40
C HIS A 248 32.43 -5.60 -29.09
N THR A 249 31.71 -5.42 -27.98
CA THR A 249 32.34 -5.20 -26.66
C THR A 249 33.16 -6.40 -26.20
N HIS A 250 32.71 -7.63 -26.46
CA HIS A 250 33.48 -8.84 -26.16
C HIS A 250 34.74 -8.94 -27.01
N ALA A 251 34.65 -8.61 -28.31
CA ALA A 251 35.82 -8.60 -29.21
C ALA A 251 36.86 -7.57 -28.75
N LEU A 252 36.44 -6.34 -28.38
CA LEU A 252 37.32 -5.31 -27.83
C LEU A 252 37.95 -5.75 -26.50
N THR A 253 37.17 -6.38 -25.61
CA THR A 253 37.71 -6.86 -24.31
C THR A 253 38.73 -7.98 -24.53
N LEU A 254 38.46 -8.89 -25.45
CA LEU A 254 39.42 -9.95 -25.81
C LEU A 254 40.69 -9.37 -26.43
N ALA A 255 40.58 -8.42 -27.37
CA ALA A 255 41.72 -7.78 -28.00
C ALA A 255 42.56 -6.99 -26.96
N THR A 256 41.93 -6.29 -26.01
CA THR A 256 42.63 -5.58 -24.93
C THR A 256 43.29 -6.52 -23.93
N THR A 257 42.71 -7.70 -23.66
CA THR A 257 43.31 -8.68 -22.73
C THR A 257 44.48 -9.41 -23.37
N THR A 258 44.41 -9.71 -24.67
CA THR A 258 45.47 -10.37 -25.42
C THR A 258 46.56 -9.40 -25.89
N GLY A 259 46.38 -8.09 -25.78
CA GLY A 259 47.33 -7.08 -26.24
C GLY A 259 47.36 -6.95 -27.78
N PHE A 260 46.29 -7.31 -28.45
CA PHE A 260 46.21 -7.20 -29.91
C PHE A 260 46.12 -5.74 -30.36
N ILE A 261 47.11 -5.31 -31.16
CA ILE A 261 47.23 -3.92 -31.61
C ILE A 261 46.44 -3.73 -32.90
N ALA A 262 45.35 -3.01 -32.84
CA ALA A 262 44.57 -2.53 -33.97
C ALA A 262 44.25 -1.05 -33.79
N PRO A 263 43.94 -0.28 -34.84
CA PRO A 263 43.61 1.14 -34.71
C PRO A 263 42.52 1.40 -33.70
N GLU A 264 41.53 0.52 -33.60
CA GLU A 264 40.37 0.62 -32.68
C GLU A 264 40.71 0.21 -31.24
N THR A 265 41.73 -0.60 -31.01
CA THR A 265 42.09 -1.12 -29.68
C THR A 265 43.21 -0.33 -28.99
N ILE A 266 43.97 0.48 -29.74
CA ILE A 266 45.11 1.25 -29.23
C ILE A 266 44.69 2.12 -28.03
N GLU A 267 43.62 2.85 -28.14
CA GLU A 267 43.14 3.75 -27.04
C GLU A 267 42.81 2.95 -25.79
N HIS A 268 42.13 1.82 -25.93
CA HIS A 268 41.77 0.96 -24.79
C HIS A 268 42.99 0.31 -24.14
N LEU A 269 44.00 -0.08 -24.96
CA LEU A 269 45.28 -0.62 -24.47
C LEU A 269 46.06 0.44 -23.65
N PHE A 270 46.14 1.65 -24.17
CA PHE A 270 46.77 2.75 -23.42
C PHE A 270 46.08 3.07 -22.15
N ARG A 271 44.76 3.15 -22.14
CA ARG A 271 43.98 3.36 -20.92
C ARG A 271 44.23 2.26 -19.89
N LYS A 272 44.22 0.99 -20.32
CA LYS A 272 44.52 -0.14 -19.44
C LYS A 272 45.93 -0.06 -18.88
N ALA A 273 46.93 0.19 -19.71
CA ALA A 273 48.32 0.33 -19.27
C ALA A 273 48.50 1.46 -18.26
N LEU A 274 47.81 2.59 -18.44
CA LEU A 274 47.78 3.67 -17.46
C LEU A 274 47.18 3.27 -16.13
N ILE A 275 46.02 2.61 -16.17
CA ILE A 275 45.33 2.11 -14.97
C ILE A 275 46.19 1.10 -14.21
N ASP A 276 46.81 0.15 -14.94
CA ASP A 276 47.69 -0.87 -14.36
C ASP A 276 48.95 -0.22 -13.75
N THR A 277 49.48 0.81 -14.43
CA THR A 277 50.64 1.60 -13.92
C THR A 277 50.28 2.35 -12.64
N TYR A 278 49.13 3.00 -12.60
CA TYR A 278 48.64 3.68 -11.37
C TYR A 278 48.38 2.70 -10.23
N ALA A 279 47.74 1.54 -10.54
CA ALA A 279 47.48 0.51 -9.54
C ALA A 279 48.82 0.01 -8.94
N LEU A 280 49.81 -0.28 -9.78
CA LEU A 280 51.13 -0.70 -9.35
C LEU A 280 51.82 0.40 -8.50
N ALA A 281 51.76 1.63 -8.95
CA ALA A 281 52.34 2.75 -8.22
C ALA A 281 51.72 2.99 -6.85
N VAL A 282 50.42 2.83 -6.70
CA VAL A 282 49.71 2.90 -5.41
C VAL A 282 50.14 1.74 -4.49
N GLU A 283 50.31 0.51 -5.03
CA GLU A 283 50.82 -0.58 -4.23
C GLU A 283 52.27 -0.37 -3.79
N ILE A 284 53.15 0.12 -4.66
CA ILE A 284 54.56 0.47 -4.31
C ILE A 284 54.61 1.53 -3.23
N ALA A 285 53.75 2.58 -3.33
CA ALA A 285 53.71 3.62 -2.32
C ALA A 285 53.29 3.12 -0.92
N LYS A 286 52.52 2.06 -0.82
CA LYS A 286 52.15 1.39 0.44
C LYS A 286 53.38 0.70 1.10
N TYR A 287 54.24 0.06 0.30
CA TYR A 287 55.37 -0.71 0.79
C TYR A 287 56.66 0.11 0.94
N ALA A 288 56.80 1.20 0.21
CA ALA A 288 57.99 2.04 0.24
C ALA A 288 57.61 3.54 0.30
N PRO A 289 57.16 4.07 1.47
CA PRO A 289 56.77 5.45 1.64
C PRO A 289 57.94 6.43 1.47
N GLU A 290 59.18 5.94 1.54
CA GLU A 290 60.40 6.75 1.40
C GLU A 290 60.64 7.27 -0.04
N LEU A 291 59.95 6.69 -1.05
CA LEU A 291 60.12 7.09 -2.46
C LEU A 291 59.40 8.37 -2.84
N GLY A 292 58.68 9.01 -1.93
CA GLY A 292 58.07 10.34 -2.11
C GLY A 292 57.11 10.44 -3.32
N LEU A 293 56.50 9.33 -3.72
CA LEU A 293 55.57 9.31 -4.85
C LEU A 293 54.23 9.92 -4.42
N GLU A 294 54.15 11.24 -4.39
CA GLU A 294 52.88 11.96 -4.23
C GLU A 294 52.10 11.86 -5.53
N PHE A 295 51.28 10.81 -5.64
CA PHE A 295 50.30 10.73 -6.70
C PHE A 295 49.11 11.63 -6.34
N LYS A 296 49.03 12.81 -6.93
CA LYS A 296 47.77 13.54 -7.02
C LYS A 296 46.83 12.69 -7.92
N VAL A 297 46.07 11.80 -7.30
CA VAL A 297 44.95 11.18 -7.97
C VAL A 297 43.99 12.34 -8.32
N LYS A 298 44.11 12.88 -9.53
CA LYS A 298 43.00 13.61 -10.10
C LYS A 298 41.91 12.55 -10.21
N THR A 299 41.00 12.54 -9.26
CA THR A 299 39.71 11.86 -9.38
C THR A 299 39.21 12.34 -10.74
N ILE A 300 39.20 11.42 -11.71
CA ILE A 300 38.49 11.66 -12.97
C ILE A 300 37.05 11.76 -12.51
N GLU A 301 36.58 12.99 -12.34
CA GLU A 301 35.14 13.22 -12.16
C GLU A 301 34.48 12.46 -13.30
N GLN A 302 33.69 11.48 -12.93
CA GLN A 302 32.79 10.84 -13.90
C GLN A 302 32.05 11.99 -14.57
N PRO A 303 32.03 12.06 -15.89
CA PRO A 303 31.30 13.14 -16.54
C PRO A 303 29.86 13.08 -16.02
N LYS A 304 29.39 14.17 -15.42
CA LYS A 304 28.00 14.41 -15.03
C LYS A 304 27.11 14.36 -16.29
N ILE A 305 26.92 13.20 -16.82
CA ILE A 305 26.05 12.97 -18.01
C ILE A 305 24.60 12.76 -17.57
N GLU A 306 24.39 12.39 -16.29
CA GLU A 306 23.04 12.14 -15.80
C GLU A 306 22.28 13.41 -15.43
N GLU A 307 22.89 14.38 -14.73
CA GLU A 307 22.19 15.63 -14.37
C GLU A 307 21.74 16.46 -15.61
N LYS A 308 22.53 16.51 -16.67
CA LYS A 308 22.09 17.21 -17.90
C LYS A 308 21.03 16.47 -18.72
N ARG A 309 20.80 15.20 -18.44
CA ARG A 309 19.69 14.47 -19.10
C ARG A 309 18.38 14.57 -18.32
N GLU A 310 18.43 14.74 -17.00
CA GLU A 310 17.26 14.99 -16.19
C GLU A 310 16.77 16.43 -16.37
N GLU A 311 17.64 17.46 -16.30
CA GLU A 311 17.23 18.84 -16.59
C GLU A 311 16.65 19.02 -18.01
N LYS A 312 17.22 18.34 -19.02
CA LYS A 312 16.63 18.37 -20.37
C LYS A 312 15.36 17.55 -20.56
N LYS A 313 15.08 16.62 -19.65
CA LYS A 313 13.81 15.91 -19.65
C LYS A 313 12.73 16.72 -18.94
N GLU A 314 13.04 17.34 -17.82
CA GLU A 314 12.12 18.22 -17.10
C GLU A 314 11.76 19.45 -17.94
N GLU A 315 12.74 20.13 -18.58
CA GLU A 315 12.43 21.22 -19.52
C GLU A 315 11.58 20.80 -20.73
N LYS A 316 11.72 19.56 -21.20
CA LYS A 316 10.86 19.06 -22.30
C LYS A 316 9.48 18.63 -21.85
N GLU A 317 9.33 18.13 -20.61
CA GLU A 317 8.03 17.79 -20.04
C GLU A 317 7.25 19.02 -19.60
N GLU A 318 7.92 20.08 -19.09
CA GLU A 318 7.26 21.36 -18.81
C GLU A 318 6.81 22.05 -20.10
N LYS A 319 7.64 22.16 -21.12
CA LYS A 319 7.23 22.73 -22.42
C LYS A 319 6.13 21.93 -23.11
N GLY A 320 6.15 20.60 -23.00
CA GLY A 320 5.07 19.74 -23.52
C GLY A 320 3.74 19.88 -22.77
N LYS A 321 3.77 20.27 -21.49
CA LYS A 321 2.56 20.56 -20.72
C LYS A 321 2.00 21.95 -21.05
N GLU A 322 2.84 22.97 -21.19
CA GLU A 322 2.42 24.31 -21.58
C GLU A 322 1.82 24.33 -23.00
N GLU A 323 2.45 23.65 -23.97
CA GLU A 323 1.88 23.54 -25.33
C GLU A 323 0.57 22.73 -25.37
N SER A 324 0.37 21.75 -24.47
CA SER A 324 -0.89 20.99 -24.39
C SER A 324 -2.00 21.78 -23.68
N GLU A 325 -1.70 22.63 -22.73
CA GLU A 325 -2.66 23.52 -22.07
C GLU A 325 -3.07 24.69 -23.00
N GLU A 326 -2.13 25.26 -23.76
CA GLU A 326 -2.45 26.28 -24.77
C GLU A 326 -3.33 25.71 -25.91
N ALA A 327 -3.01 24.52 -26.41
CA ALA A 327 -3.81 23.86 -27.44
C ALA A 327 -5.22 23.47 -26.95
N LEU A 328 -5.38 23.13 -25.66
CA LEU A 328 -6.68 22.90 -25.04
C LEU A 328 -7.45 24.19 -24.84
N ALA A 329 -6.79 25.29 -24.48
CA ALA A 329 -7.40 26.60 -24.30
C ALA A 329 -7.88 27.20 -25.66
N GLU A 330 -7.08 27.05 -26.73
CA GLU A 330 -7.51 27.44 -28.09
C GLU A 330 -8.65 26.57 -28.62
N GLY A 331 -8.64 25.26 -28.38
CA GLY A 331 -9.71 24.34 -28.73
C GLY A 331 -11.05 24.69 -28.04
N PHE A 332 -11.01 25.07 -26.77
CA PHE A 332 -12.20 25.52 -26.02
C PHE A 332 -12.71 26.88 -26.49
N SER A 333 -11.81 27.80 -26.80
CA SER A 333 -12.19 29.13 -27.36
C SER A 333 -12.85 29.02 -28.73
N ALA A 334 -12.45 28.06 -29.55
CA ALA A 334 -13.04 27.81 -30.88
C ALA A 334 -14.43 27.13 -30.84
N LEU A 335 -14.79 26.50 -29.70
CA LEU A 335 -16.07 25.79 -29.52
C LEU A 335 -17.17 26.63 -28.87
N PHE A 336 -16.81 27.72 -28.20
CA PHE A 336 -17.74 28.59 -27.45
C PHE A 336 -17.67 30.09 -27.83
N GLY A 337 -16.92 30.46 -28.87
CA GLY A 337 -16.83 31.81 -29.39
C GLY A 337 -17.91 32.17 -30.40
#